data_62b7bcf68baaa6d6f80517db4918dc0f
#
_entry.id   62b7bcf68baaa6d6f80517db4918dc0f
#
_cell.length_a   1.000
_cell.length_b   1.000
_cell.length_c   1.000
_cell.angle_alpha   90.00
_cell.angle_beta   90.00
_cell.angle_gamma   90.00
#
_symmetry.space_group_name_H-M   'P 1'
#
loop_
_entity.id
_entity.type
_entity.pdbx_description
1 polymer ?
#
loop_
_entity_poly.entity_id
_entity_poly.type
_entity_poly.pdbx_seq_one_letter_code
_entity_poly.pdbx_strand_id
1 'polypeptide(L)'
;MVAWPLYINSLTRTPAMTQTRDAGSGRSDSHAGHRALAAQSSAASKSGGFSVAIRHIDDEILTGRWVNGSRLPPERELATSLGVSRGAVREAIRALEAQGILSSGTGRGNGTRVDARPSDAIGRILRLRLALNVVSFADLTETRVALERAAYAAAAKVRASGPLARATDLLTQMHDAMQPDSFNALDTAFHVALAEAGDNRLMSNLTVAIREAVHLPILEAEHSLIGWKVWRDGLVRDHKEMLAAIEKGDAERAAEVTEAHIRNTYKTLLVGRD
;
A
#
# COMPACT_ATOMS: atom_id res chain seq x y z
N MET A 1 -12.03 6.39 26.85
CA MET A 1 -12.09 7.66 26.11
C MET A 1 -10.75 8.35 26.30
N VAL A 2 -9.79 8.10 25.40
CA VAL A 2 -8.47 8.73 25.43
C VAL A 2 -8.35 9.53 24.14
N ALA A 3 -8.32 10.84 24.28
CA ALA A 3 -8.19 11.79 23.18
C ALA A 3 -6.75 11.79 22.68
N TRP A 4 -6.58 11.54 21.39
CA TRP A 4 -5.30 11.65 20.69
C TRP A 4 -5.08 13.11 20.29
N PRO A 5 -3.95 13.76 20.63
CA PRO A 5 -3.71 15.14 20.22
C PRO A 5 -3.32 15.19 18.75
N LEU A 6 -4.02 16.04 18.01
CA LEU A 6 -3.74 16.42 16.64
C LEU A 6 -2.38 17.14 16.55
N TYR A 7 -1.40 16.50 15.93
CA TYR A 7 -0.10 17.08 15.60
C TYR A 7 -0.15 17.64 14.18
N ILE A 8 -0.79 18.81 14.01
CA ILE A 8 -0.67 19.62 12.78
C ILE A 8 -0.62 21.09 13.21
N ASN A 9 0.57 21.61 13.48
CA ASN A 9 0.85 23.05 13.35
C ASN A 9 2.37 23.31 13.43
N SER A 10 3.04 23.40 12.31
CA SER A 10 4.23 24.27 12.15
C SER A 10 4.74 24.26 10.72
N LEU A 11 4.11 25.00 9.81
CA LEU A 11 4.74 25.50 8.58
C LEU A 11 4.00 26.78 8.12
N THR A 12 4.14 27.86 8.89
CA THR A 12 3.97 29.23 8.37
C THR A 12 4.99 30.15 9.03
N ARG A 13 6.16 30.27 8.42
CA ARG A 13 7.04 31.43 8.59
C ARG A 13 7.20 32.08 7.23
N THR A 14 6.51 33.20 7.06
CA THR A 14 6.71 34.15 5.97
C THR A 14 7.95 35.01 6.28
N PRO A 15 8.94 35.16 5.39
CA PRO A 15 9.97 36.14 5.56
C PRO A 15 9.47 37.55 5.14
N ALA A 16 9.78 38.55 5.95
CA ALA A 16 9.50 39.94 5.73
C ALA A 16 10.28 40.47 4.50
N MET A 17 9.56 41.12 3.57
CA MET A 17 10.16 41.84 2.43
C MET A 17 10.55 43.25 2.86
N THR A 18 11.83 43.52 2.76
CA THR A 18 12.41 44.89 2.82
C THR A 18 12.08 45.62 1.51
N GLN A 19 11.41 46.75 1.63
CA GLN A 19 11.18 47.67 0.48
C GLN A 19 12.42 48.48 0.20
N THR A 20 12.97 48.37 -1.01
CA THR A 20 13.79 49.39 -1.61
C THR A 20 12.98 50.04 -2.77
N ARG A 21 12.80 51.38 -2.66
CA ARG A 21 12.26 52.19 -3.74
C ARG A 21 13.35 52.42 -4.76
N ASP A 22 13.02 52.19 -6.03
CA ASP A 22 13.67 52.89 -7.11
C ASP A 22 12.65 53.25 -8.22
N ALA A 23 12.73 54.46 -8.72
CA ALA A 23 11.82 55.06 -9.67
C ALA A 23 12.42 54.94 -11.08
N GLY A 24 11.64 54.42 -12.04
CA GLY A 24 12.05 54.39 -13.46
C GLY A 24 10.87 54.04 -14.38
N SER A 25 10.50 54.98 -15.21
CA SER A 25 9.47 55.00 -16.24
C SER A 25 9.51 53.83 -17.23
N GLY A 26 8.30 53.31 -17.60
CA GLY A 26 8.14 52.40 -18.75
C GLY A 26 6.72 51.87 -18.88
N ARG A 27 5.88 52.50 -19.70
CA ARG A 27 4.59 51.96 -20.16
C ARG A 27 4.86 50.81 -21.11
N SER A 28 4.39 49.62 -20.77
CA SER A 28 3.87 48.53 -21.63
C SER A 28 4.05 47.13 -21.00
N ASP A 29 3.37 46.83 -19.87
CA ASP A 29 3.31 45.44 -19.37
C ASP A 29 2.06 45.09 -18.55
N SER A 30 0.93 45.80 -18.81
CA SER A 30 -0.31 45.57 -18.05
C SER A 30 -1.00 44.23 -18.36
N HIS A 31 -0.73 43.60 -19.52
CA HIS A 31 -1.37 42.34 -19.90
C HIS A 31 -0.67 41.09 -19.35
N ALA A 32 0.64 41.10 -19.12
CA ALA A 32 1.37 39.99 -18.56
C ALA A 32 1.11 39.83 -17.05
N GLY A 33 1.04 40.97 -16.33
CA GLY A 33 0.75 41.00 -14.88
C GLY A 33 -0.66 40.49 -14.54
N HIS A 34 -1.68 40.84 -15.33
CA HIS A 34 -3.05 40.34 -15.13
C HIS A 34 -3.18 38.85 -15.42
N ARG A 35 -2.47 38.27 -16.37
CA ARG A 35 -2.43 36.83 -16.63
C ARG A 35 -1.74 36.05 -15.50
N ALA A 36 -0.64 36.59 -14.96
CA ALA A 36 0.08 35.97 -13.85
C ALA A 36 -0.73 35.97 -12.54
N LEU A 37 -1.39 37.08 -12.22
CA LEU A 37 -2.28 37.21 -11.06
C LEU A 37 -3.53 36.32 -11.18
N ALA A 38 -4.14 36.27 -12.36
CA ALA A 38 -5.28 35.37 -12.62
C ALA A 38 -4.87 33.87 -12.55
N ALA A 39 -3.67 33.53 -13.01
CA ALA A 39 -3.14 32.16 -12.87
C ALA A 39 -2.83 31.79 -11.42
N GLN A 40 -2.28 32.68 -10.62
CA GLN A 40 -2.02 32.50 -9.20
C GLN A 40 -3.32 32.39 -8.37
N SER A 41 -4.31 33.25 -8.65
CA SER A 41 -5.62 33.18 -8.00
C SER A 41 -6.39 31.90 -8.37
N SER A 42 -6.27 31.46 -9.63
CA SER A 42 -6.82 30.19 -10.10
C SER A 42 -6.13 28.96 -9.45
N ALA A 43 -4.82 29.02 -9.23
CA ALA A 43 -4.07 27.95 -8.56
C ALA A 43 -4.39 27.88 -7.06
N ALA A 44 -4.49 29.03 -6.38
CA ALA A 44 -4.89 29.11 -4.98
C ALA A 44 -6.36 28.64 -4.76
N SER A 45 -7.27 28.98 -5.66
CA SER A 45 -8.66 28.51 -5.66
C SER A 45 -8.75 27.00 -5.91
N LYS A 46 -7.93 26.45 -6.81
CA LYS A 46 -7.88 25.00 -7.07
C LYS A 46 -7.33 24.22 -5.86
N SER A 47 -6.28 24.71 -5.22
CA SER A 47 -5.70 24.12 -4.01
C SER A 47 -6.71 24.11 -2.85
N GLY A 48 -7.47 25.19 -2.68
CA GLY A 48 -8.54 25.25 -1.67
C GLY A 48 -9.66 24.27 -1.92
N GLY A 49 -10.14 24.16 -3.15
CA GLY A 49 -11.22 23.25 -3.53
C GLY A 49 -10.84 21.76 -3.40
N PHE A 50 -9.62 21.40 -3.78
CA PHE A 50 -9.08 20.06 -3.59
C PHE A 50 -9.07 19.65 -2.10
N SER A 51 -8.52 20.52 -1.23
CA SER A 51 -8.45 20.25 0.20
C SER A 51 -9.84 20.17 0.86
N VAL A 52 -10.84 20.92 0.37
CA VAL A 52 -12.23 20.80 0.81
C VAL A 52 -12.81 19.46 0.42
N ALA A 53 -12.61 19.03 -0.83
CA ALA A 53 -13.14 17.76 -1.31
C ALA A 53 -12.52 16.54 -0.60
N ILE A 54 -11.19 16.53 -0.38
CA ILE A 54 -10.51 15.45 0.38
C ILE A 54 -11.06 15.38 1.80
N ARG A 55 -11.05 16.49 2.53
CA ARG A 55 -11.55 16.50 3.92
C ARG A 55 -12.99 16.03 4.02
N HIS A 56 -13.86 16.44 3.11
CA HIS A 56 -15.22 15.95 3.10
C HIS A 56 -15.32 14.44 2.94
N ILE A 57 -14.58 13.87 1.97
CA ILE A 57 -14.58 12.42 1.74
C ILE A 57 -14.02 11.68 2.96
N ASP A 58 -12.92 12.17 3.53
CA ASP A 58 -12.32 11.61 4.74
C ASP A 58 -13.31 11.66 5.91
N ASP A 59 -14.00 12.78 6.14
CA ASP A 59 -14.99 12.95 7.22
C ASP A 59 -16.19 12.00 7.02
N GLU A 60 -16.67 11.80 5.79
CA GLU A 60 -17.76 10.86 5.51
C GLU A 60 -17.35 9.41 5.83
N ILE A 61 -16.11 9.04 5.55
CA ILE A 61 -15.55 7.71 5.87
C ILE A 61 -15.29 7.58 7.37
N LEU A 62 -14.61 8.54 7.99
CA LEU A 62 -14.22 8.50 9.41
C LEU A 62 -15.43 8.51 10.35
N THR A 63 -16.52 9.17 9.95
CA THR A 63 -17.78 9.17 10.70
C THR A 63 -18.68 7.96 10.41
N GLY A 64 -18.25 7.06 9.50
CA GLY A 64 -18.99 5.85 9.14
C GLY A 64 -20.22 6.11 8.26
N ARG A 65 -20.42 7.34 7.74
CA ARG A 65 -21.49 7.61 6.77
C ARG A 65 -21.22 6.92 5.44
N TRP A 66 -19.96 6.84 5.03
CA TRP A 66 -19.51 5.97 3.93
C TRP A 66 -18.66 4.84 4.46
N VAL A 67 -19.06 3.63 4.17
CA VAL A 67 -18.37 2.39 4.55
C VAL A 67 -17.80 1.72 3.30
N ASN A 68 -16.96 0.71 3.49
CA ASN A 68 -16.42 -0.07 2.36
C ASN A 68 -17.56 -0.61 1.46
N GLY A 69 -17.45 -0.41 0.16
CA GLY A 69 -18.48 -0.67 -0.84
C GLY A 69 -19.47 0.47 -1.08
N SER A 70 -19.51 1.51 -0.22
CA SER A 70 -20.36 2.69 -0.42
C SER A 70 -20.03 3.37 -1.74
N ARG A 71 -21.07 3.76 -2.48
CA ARG A 71 -20.92 4.54 -3.71
C ARG A 71 -20.94 6.02 -3.40
N LEU A 72 -19.94 6.74 -3.91
CA LEU A 72 -19.91 8.20 -3.82
C LEU A 72 -20.97 8.83 -4.73
N PRO A 73 -21.50 10.02 -4.37
CA PRO A 73 -22.28 10.81 -5.30
C PRO A 73 -21.48 11.15 -6.56
N PRO A 74 -22.15 11.38 -7.71
CA PRO A 74 -21.48 11.82 -8.92
C PRO A 74 -20.61 13.07 -8.70
N GLU A 75 -19.44 13.16 -9.34
CA GLU A 75 -18.50 14.30 -9.22
C GLU A 75 -19.22 15.67 -9.34
N ARG A 76 -20.21 15.75 -10.19
CA ARG A 76 -20.99 16.99 -10.38
C ARG A 76 -21.79 17.37 -9.14
N GLU A 77 -22.40 16.39 -8.51
CA GLU A 77 -23.22 16.60 -7.31
C GLU A 77 -22.35 16.96 -6.12
N LEU A 78 -21.24 16.24 -5.92
CA LEU A 78 -20.23 16.58 -4.91
C LEU A 78 -19.67 17.99 -5.11
N ALA A 79 -19.34 18.38 -6.34
CA ALA A 79 -18.81 19.70 -6.63
C ALA A 79 -19.85 20.80 -6.28
N THR A 80 -21.13 20.57 -6.58
CA THR A 80 -22.21 21.50 -6.28
C THR A 80 -22.45 21.61 -4.77
N SER A 81 -22.53 20.47 -4.05
CA SER A 81 -22.76 20.46 -2.60
C SER A 81 -21.64 21.10 -1.78
N LEU A 82 -20.40 20.95 -2.26
CA LEU A 82 -19.21 21.48 -1.59
C LEU A 82 -18.83 22.91 -2.03
N GLY A 83 -19.51 23.47 -3.05
CA GLY A 83 -19.17 24.78 -3.60
C GLY A 83 -17.79 24.85 -4.26
N VAL A 84 -17.29 23.74 -4.81
CA VAL A 84 -15.97 23.62 -5.44
C VAL A 84 -16.07 23.26 -6.93
N SER A 85 -14.95 23.34 -7.66
CA SER A 85 -14.93 22.94 -9.07
C SER A 85 -14.98 21.40 -9.22
N ARG A 86 -15.56 20.90 -10.32
CA ARG A 86 -15.51 19.46 -10.67
C ARG A 86 -14.08 18.94 -10.80
N GLY A 87 -13.15 19.79 -11.28
CA GLY A 87 -11.73 19.45 -11.36
C GLY A 87 -11.12 19.15 -10.00
N ALA A 88 -11.47 19.96 -8.98
CA ALA A 88 -11.00 19.77 -7.62
C ALA A 88 -11.52 18.45 -7.01
N VAL A 89 -12.81 18.13 -7.22
CA VAL A 89 -13.37 16.83 -6.78
C VAL A 89 -12.68 15.66 -7.46
N ARG A 90 -12.47 15.74 -8.78
CA ARG A 90 -11.79 14.70 -9.54
C ARG A 90 -10.35 14.48 -9.09
N GLU A 91 -9.61 15.56 -8.82
CA GLU A 91 -8.25 15.46 -8.26
C GLU A 91 -8.25 14.81 -6.88
N ALA A 92 -9.21 15.14 -6.01
CA ALA A 92 -9.37 14.52 -4.70
C ALA A 92 -9.66 13.01 -4.82
N ILE A 93 -10.58 12.62 -5.70
CA ILE A 93 -10.88 11.20 -5.97
C ILE A 93 -9.63 10.47 -6.45
N ARG A 94 -8.89 11.01 -7.43
CA ARG A 94 -7.65 10.39 -7.93
C ARG A 94 -6.58 10.24 -6.86
N ALA A 95 -6.45 11.23 -5.98
CA ALA A 95 -5.50 11.16 -4.86
C ALA A 95 -5.88 10.03 -3.89
N LEU A 96 -7.16 9.86 -3.58
CA LEU A 96 -7.66 8.80 -2.71
C LEU A 96 -7.64 7.41 -3.38
N GLU A 97 -7.81 7.35 -4.71
CA GLU A 97 -7.57 6.13 -5.48
C GLU A 97 -6.10 5.70 -5.43
N ALA A 98 -5.17 6.65 -5.57
CA ALA A 98 -3.73 6.38 -5.44
C ALA A 98 -3.33 5.92 -4.03
N GLN A 99 -4.14 6.24 -3.01
CA GLN A 99 -3.98 5.77 -1.63
C GLN A 99 -4.71 4.45 -1.35
N GLY A 100 -5.40 3.88 -2.34
CA GLY A 100 -6.15 2.63 -2.17
C GLY A 100 -7.38 2.76 -1.28
N ILE A 101 -7.97 3.97 -1.18
CA ILE A 101 -9.17 4.25 -0.38
C ILE A 101 -10.43 4.22 -1.26
N LEU A 102 -10.30 4.69 -2.49
CA LEU A 102 -11.37 4.71 -3.47
C LEU A 102 -11.02 3.85 -4.70
N SER A 103 -12.03 3.39 -5.42
CA SER A 103 -11.89 2.81 -6.75
C SER A 103 -12.98 3.35 -7.68
N SER A 104 -12.61 3.62 -8.94
CA SER A 104 -13.56 4.02 -9.99
C SER A 104 -13.66 2.94 -11.05
N GLY A 105 -14.85 2.43 -11.27
CA GLY A 105 -15.12 1.49 -12.35
C GLY A 105 -15.34 2.21 -13.67
N THR A 106 -14.86 1.63 -14.78
CA THR A 106 -15.13 2.10 -16.14
C THR A 106 -16.48 1.59 -16.64
N GLY A 107 -17.27 2.47 -17.29
CA GLY A 107 -18.54 2.13 -17.92
C GLY A 107 -19.79 2.77 -17.27
N ARG A 108 -20.91 2.71 -18.01
CA ARG A 108 -22.21 3.28 -17.57
C ARG A 108 -22.70 2.55 -16.32
N GLY A 109 -22.82 3.25 -15.19
CA GLY A 109 -23.30 2.68 -13.93
C GLY A 109 -22.19 2.35 -12.92
N ASN A 110 -20.91 2.42 -13.29
CA ASN A 110 -19.76 2.12 -12.43
C ASN A 110 -19.32 3.32 -11.67
N GLY A 111 -19.64 4.11 -10.95
CA GLY A 111 -19.11 5.32 -10.29
C GLY A 111 -17.97 5.00 -9.33
N THR A 112 -17.53 6.00 -8.63
CA THR A 112 -16.52 5.88 -7.57
C THR A 112 -17.13 5.22 -6.34
N ARG A 113 -16.38 4.30 -5.74
CA ARG A 113 -16.77 3.60 -4.50
C ARG A 113 -15.65 3.69 -3.46
N VAL A 114 -16.04 3.60 -2.20
CA VAL A 114 -15.09 3.28 -1.13
C VAL A 114 -14.67 1.82 -1.32
N ASP A 115 -13.41 1.59 -1.63
CA ASP A 115 -12.84 0.27 -1.87
C ASP A 115 -11.43 0.24 -1.25
N ALA A 116 -11.40 0.02 0.05
CA ALA A 116 -10.16 0.06 0.80
C ALA A 116 -9.27 -1.15 0.46
N ARG A 117 -8.29 -0.92 -0.41
CA ARG A 117 -7.19 -1.84 -0.73
C ARG A 117 -5.85 -1.25 -0.24
N PRO A 118 -5.66 -1.12 1.06
CA PRO A 118 -4.50 -0.42 1.61
C PRO A 118 -3.17 -1.11 1.29
N SER A 119 -3.17 -2.41 1.03
CA SER A 119 -1.98 -3.18 0.69
C SER A 119 -1.23 -2.62 -0.52
N ASP A 120 -1.93 -2.26 -1.59
CA ASP A 120 -1.32 -1.78 -2.84
C ASP A 120 -0.58 -0.44 -2.63
N ALA A 121 -1.22 0.49 -1.91
CA ALA A 121 -0.65 1.80 -1.60
C ALA A 121 0.54 1.70 -0.65
N ILE A 122 0.43 0.90 0.42
CA ILE A 122 1.50 0.68 1.39
C ILE A 122 2.67 -0.03 0.72
N GLY A 123 2.41 -1.08 -0.07
CA GLY A 123 3.43 -1.81 -0.81
C GLY A 123 4.19 -0.91 -1.78
N ARG A 124 3.49 -0.01 -2.50
CA ARG A 124 4.11 0.98 -3.37
C ARG A 124 5.02 1.94 -2.59
N ILE A 125 4.58 2.45 -1.44
CA ILE A 125 5.39 3.34 -0.60
C ILE A 125 6.65 2.61 -0.11
N LEU A 126 6.54 1.36 0.34
CA LEU A 126 7.67 0.55 0.79
C LEU A 126 8.67 0.30 -0.35
N ARG A 127 8.21 -0.05 -1.56
CA ARG A 127 9.09 -0.21 -2.74
C ARG A 127 9.89 1.07 -3.03
N LEU A 128 9.25 2.23 -2.99
CA LEU A 128 9.94 3.51 -3.20
C LEU A 128 10.96 3.80 -2.12
N ARG A 129 10.66 3.47 -0.86
CA ARG A 129 11.61 3.66 0.26
C ARG A 129 12.81 2.71 0.18
N LEU A 130 12.62 1.48 -0.26
CA LEU A 130 13.71 0.55 -0.58
C LEU A 130 14.58 1.11 -1.70
N ALA A 131 13.97 1.50 -2.83
CA ALA A 131 14.70 2.04 -3.98
C ALA A 131 15.47 3.35 -3.67
N LEU A 132 15.05 4.09 -2.66
CA LEU A 132 15.72 5.31 -2.17
C LEU A 132 16.70 5.02 -1.01
N ASN A 133 16.94 3.78 -0.65
CA ASN A 133 17.77 3.35 0.49
C ASN A 133 17.38 4.03 1.82
N VAL A 134 16.07 4.34 2.01
CA VAL A 134 15.52 4.89 3.26
C VAL A 134 15.15 3.75 4.23
N VAL A 135 14.86 2.58 3.69
CA VAL A 135 14.59 1.34 4.40
C VAL A 135 15.47 0.27 3.77
N SER A 136 16.18 -0.52 4.56
CA SER A 136 16.99 -1.62 4.08
C SER A 136 16.19 -2.90 3.90
N PHE A 137 16.70 -3.84 3.09
CA PHE A 137 16.12 -5.20 3.03
C PHE A 137 16.23 -5.92 4.37
N ALA A 138 17.26 -5.61 5.18
CA ALA A 138 17.42 -6.15 6.52
C ALA A 138 16.28 -5.69 7.43
N ASP A 139 15.99 -4.37 7.49
CA ASP A 139 14.89 -3.80 8.31
C ASP A 139 13.55 -4.39 7.92
N LEU A 140 13.32 -4.51 6.59
CA LEU A 140 12.07 -5.07 6.08
C LEU A 140 11.95 -6.56 6.41
N THR A 141 13.06 -7.30 6.40
CA THR A 141 13.09 -8.73 6.78
C THR A 141 12.75 -8.93 8.25
N GLU A 142 13.32 -8.14 9.16
CA GLU A 142 12.96 -8.20 10.58
C GLU A 142 11.48 -7.86 10.81
N THR A 143 10.96 -6.88 10.08
CA THR A 143 9.53 -6.55 10.12
C THR A 143 8.66 -7.71 9.61
N ARG A 144 9.06 -8.36 8.52
CA ARG A 144 8.38 -9.57 8.01
C ARG A 144 8.37 -10.69 9.04
N VAL A 145 9.52 -10.98 9.65
CA VAL A 145 9.64 -12.00 10.69
C VAL A 145 8.64 -11.72 11.81
N ALA A 146 8.60 -10.48 12.33
CA ALA A 146 7.70 -10.12 13.41
C ALA A 146 6.22 -10.29 13.03
N LEU A 147 5.82 -9.83 11.84
CA LEU A 147 4.44 -9.91 11.38
C LEU A 147 4.01 -11.31 10.98
N GLU A 148 4.80 -12.01 10.15
CA GLU A 148 4.41 -13.30 9.61
C GLU A 148 4.44 -14.39 10.68
N ARG A 149 5.36 -14.35 11.65
CA ARG A 149 5.33 -15.23 12.84
C ARG A 149 4.01 -15.09 13.59
N ALA A 150 3.61 -13.84 13.88
CA ALA A 150 2.37 -13.57 14.61
C ALA A 150 1.13 -13.97 13.80
N ALA A 151 1.13 -13.68 12.48
CA ALA A 151 0.05 -14.04 11.58
C ALA A 151 -0.18 -15.55 11.50
N TYR A 152 0.90 -16.33 11.36
CA TYR A 152 0.79 -17.78 11.17
C TYR A 152 0.57 -18.51 12.50
N ALA A 153 1.07 -17.98 13.61
CA ALA A 153 0.67 -18.43 14.93
C ALA A 153 -0.83 -18.22 15.20
N ALA A 154 -1.38 -17.10 14.74
CA ALA A 154 -2.82 -16.85 14.78
C ALA A 154 -3.58 -17.79 13.83
N ALA A 155 -3.07 -18.00 12.61
CA ALA A 155 -3.65 -18.94 11.65
C ALA A 155 -3.76 -20.37 12.23
N ALA A 156 -2.75 -20.84 12.96
CA ALA A 156 -2.77 -22.13 13.63
C ALA A 156 -3.87 -22.23 14.73
N LYS A 157 -4.22 -21.12 15.37
CA LYS A 157 -5.29 -21.08 16.38
C LYS A 157 -6.68 -21.01 15.76
N VAL A 158 -6.85 -20.19 14.72
CA VAL A 158 -8.15 -19.94 14.08
C VAL A 158 -8.50 -21.00 13.05
N ARG A 159 -7.55 -21.35 12.19
CA ARG A 159 -7.69 -22.35 11.11
C ARG A 159 -8.89 -22.10 10.19
N ALA A 160 -9.02 -20.87 9.67
CA ALA A 160 -10.09 -20.54 8.74
C ALA A 160 -10.02 -21.43 7.48
N SER A 161 -11.05 -22.25 7.26
CA SER A 161 -11.04 -23.33 6.26
C SER A 161 -10.86 -22.88 4.83
N GLY A 162 -11.49 -21.76 4.42
CA GLY A 162 -11.38 -21.24 3.05
C GLY A 162 -9.95 -20.81 2.68
N PRO A 163 -9.28 -19.95 3.48
CA PRO A 163 -7.89 -19.60 3.26
C PRO A 163 -6.93 -20.79 3.28
N LEU A 164 -7.11 -21.76 4.20
CA LEU A 164 -6.26 -22.95 4.26
C LEU A 164 -6.45 -23.87 3.05
N ALA A 165 -7.68 -24.09 2.59
CA ALA A 165 -7.92 -24.84 1.36
C ALA A 165 -7.22 -24.20 0.17
N ARG A 166 -7.30 -22.85 0.05
CA ARG A 166 -6.58 -22.12 -0.99
C ARG A 166 -5.06 -22.26 -0.86
N ALA A 167 -4.51 -22.22 0.34
CA ALA A 167 -3.08 -22.45 0.58
C ALA A 167 -2.65 -23.86 0.13
N THR A 168 -3.45 -24.89 0.39
CA THR A 168 -3.20 -26.27 -0.06
C THR A 168 -3.16 -26.37 -1.59
N ASP A 169 -4.11 -25.73 -2.27
CA ASP A 169 -4.17 -25.71 -3.74
C ASP A 169 -2.95 -24.99 -4.34
N LEU A 170 -2.57 -23.84 -3.76
CA LEU A 170 -1.40 -23.07 -4.18
C LEU A 170 -0.09 -23.85 -3.99
N LEU A 171 0.04 -24.56 -2.87
CA LEU A 171 1.21 -25.40 -2.61
C LEU A 171 1.33 -26.53 -3.62
N THR A 172 0.22 -27.12 -4.04
CA THR A 172 0.19 -28.14 -5.10
C THR A 172 0.68 -27.56 -6.42
N GLN A 173 0.19 -26.37 -6.80
CA GLN A 173 0.62 -25.69 -8.02
C GLN A 173 2.11 -25.27 -7.97
N MET A 174 2.63 -24.85 -6.81
CA MET A 174 4.05 -24.53 -6.65
C MET A 174 4.96 -25.74 -6.91
N HIS A 175 4.49 -26.94 -6.58
CA HIS A 175 5.26 -28.15 -6.85
C HIS A 175 5.54 -28.34 -8.36
N ASP A 176 4.61 -27.93 -9.21
CA ASP A 176 4.70 -28.05 -10.66
C ASP A 176 5.30 -26.80 -11.34
N ALA A 177 5.43 -25.69 -10.61
CA ALA A 177 5.98 -24.44 -11.13
C ALA A 177 7.51 -24.51 -11.25
N MET A 178 8.03 -24.65 -12.47
CA MET A 178 9.46 -24.85 -12.73
C MET A 178 10.22 -23.55 -12.97
N GLN A 179 9.54 -22.46 -13.28
CA GLN A 179 10.13 -21.17 -13.59
C GLN A 179 10.00 -20.21 -12.41
N PRO A 180 11.00 -19.33 -12.16
CA PRO A 180 10.95 -18.34 -11.08
C PRO A 180 9.67 -17.50 -11.09
N ASP A 181 9.25 -16.98 -12.25
CA ASP A 181 8.07 -16.11 -12.36
C ASP A 181 6.80 -16.78 -11.85
N SER A 182 6.53 -18.01 -12.33
CA SER A 182 5.33 -18.75 -11.91
C SER A 182 5.41 -19.18 -10.44
N PHE A 183 6.58 -19.57 -9.98
CA PHE A 183 6.79 -19.94 -8.57
C PHE A 183 6.60 -18.76 -7.63
N ASN A 184 7.24 -17.62 -7.91
CA ASN A 184 7.20 -16.42 -7.07
C ASN A 184 5.77 -15.85 -6.92
N ALA A 185 4.97 -15.88 -8.00
CA ALA A 185 3.56 -15.48 -7.94
C ALA A 185 2.73 -16.40 -7.02
N LEU A 186 2.95 -17.71 -7.10
CA LEU A 186 2.28 -18.71 -6.25
C LEU A 186 2.76 -18.63 -4.80
N ASP A 187 4.06 -18.42 -4.57
CA ASP A 187 4.67 -18.19 -3.26
C ASP A 187 4.00 -17.01 -2.55
N THR A 188 3.92 -15.88 -3.22
CA THR A 188 3.25 -14.70 -2.68
C THR A 188 1.80 -15.00 -2.32
N ALA A 189 1.04 -15.62 -3.21
CA ALA A 189 -0.37 -15.97 -2.97
C ALA A 189 -0.55 -16.97 -1.81
N PHE A 190 0.35 -17.94 -1.67
CA PHE A 190 0.36 -18.90 -0.57
C PHE A 190 0.51 -18.22 0.79
N HIS A 191 1.52 -17.39 0.93
CA HIS A 191 1.77 -16.68 2.18
C HIS A 191 0.64 -15.71 2.54
N VAL A 192 0.01 -15.07 1.55
CA VAL A 192 -1.20 -14.26 1.76
C VAL A 192 -2.34 -15.12 2.30
N ALA A 193 -2.56 -16.29 1.71
CA ALA A 193 -3.60 -17.20 2.17
C ALA A 193 -3.37 -17.67 3.62
N LEU A 194 -2.11 -17.95 4.01
CA LEU A 194 -1.78 -18.28 5.41
C LEU A 194 -2.05 -17.10 6.36
N ALA A 195 -1.71 -15.87 5.97
CA ALA A 195 -1.98 -14.69 6.79
C ALA A 195 -3.49 -14.43 6.98
N GLU A 196 -4.30 -14.67 5.94
CA GLU A 196 -5.75 -14.55 6.00
C GLU A 196 -6.41 -15.61 6.89
N ALA A 197 -5.78 -16.78 7.05
CA ALA A 197 -6.29 -17.85 7.90
C ALA A 197 -6.29 -17.50 9.41
N GLY A 198 -5.58 -16.45 9.82
CA GLY A 198 -5.53 -15.93 11.19
C GLY A 198 -6.64 -14.93 11.55
N ASP A 199 -7.54 -14.61 10.62
CA ASP A 199 -8.69 -13.69 10.79
C ASP A 199 -8.33 -12.27 11.31
N ASN A 200 -7.10 -11.80 11.05
CA ASN A 200 -6.66 -10.44 11.32
C ASN A 200 -6.39 -9.70 10.02
N ARG A 201 -7.38 -8.94 9.56
CA ARG A 201 -7.31 -8.21 8.27
C ARG A 201 -6.16 -7.23 8.17
N LEU A 202 -5.82 -6.53 9.26
CA LEU A 202 -4.70 -5.57 9.23
C LEU A 202 -3.37 -6.31 9.07
N MET A 203 -3.18 -7.39 9.82
CA MET A 203 -1.98 -8.23 9.73
C MET A 203 -1.82 -8.82 8.32
N SER A 204 -2.90 -9.33 7.75
CA SER A 204 -2.95 -9.82 6.38
C SER A 204 -2.60 -8.74 5.36
N ASN A 205 -3.21 -7.56 5.45
CA ASN A 205 -2.93 -6.43 4.55
C ASN A 205 -1.47 -5.96 4.63
N LEU A 206 -0.87 -5.92 5.82
CA LEU A 206 0.53 -5.56 6.00
C LEU A 206 1.47 -6.64 5.45
N THR A 207 1.15 -7.91 5.64
CA THR A 207 1.88 -9.02 5.04
C THR A 207 1.88 -8.91 3.51
N VAL A 208 0.72 -8.66 2.90
CA VAL A 208 0.59 -8.43 1.45
C VAL A 208 1.48 -7.26 1.02
N ALA A 209 1.35 -6.10 1.69
CA ALA A 209 2.07 -4.89 1.32
C ALA A 209 3.60 -5.06 1.36
N ILE A 210 4.11 -5.77 2.36
CA ILE A 210 5.54 -6.03 2.50
C ILE A 210 6.00 -7.02 1.42
N ARG A 211 5.24 -8.08 1.16
CA ARG A 211 5.57 -9.04 0.10
C ARG A 211 5.58 -8.40 -1.28
N GLU A 212 4.62 -7.56 -1.58
CA GLU A 212 4.59 -6.74 -2.79
C GLU A 212 5.83 -5.82 -2.90
N ALA A 213 6.36 -5.35 -1.78
CA ALA A 213 7.56 -4.52 -1.80
C ALA A 213 8.83 -5.29 -2.16
N VAL A 214 8.95 -6.56 -1.76
CA VAL A 214 10.13 -7.41 -2.03
C VAL A 214 9.97 -8.31 -3.24
N HIS A 215 8.79 -8.39 -3.85
CA HIS A 215 8.49 -9.30 -4.95
C HIS A 215 9.51 -9.20 -6.10
N LEU A 216 9.72 -8.02 -6.67
CA LEU A 216 10.66 -7.85 -7.78
C LEU A 216 12.12 -8.14 -7.40
N PRO A 217 12.68 -7.61 -6.30
CA PRO A 217 14.03 -7.95 -5.86
C PRO A 217 14.25 -9.45 -5.65
N ILE A 218 13.28 -10.16 -5.08
CA ILE A 218 13.34 -11.61 -4.92
C ILE A 218 13.34 -12.30 -6.27
N LEU A 219 12.42 -11.96 -7.15
CA LEU A 219 12.31 -12.55 -8.50
C LEU A 219 13.58 -12.36 -9.32
N GLU A 220 14.18 -11.15 -9.30
CA GLU A 220 15.45 -10.89 -9.97
C GLU A 220 16.60 -11.75 -9.40
N ALA A 221 16.63 -11.96 -8.08
CA ALA A 221 17.60 -12.82 -7.44
C ALA A 221 17.38 -14.29 -7.81
N GLU A 222 16.15 -14.75 -7.86
CA GLU A 222 15.78 -16.12 -8.26
C GLU A 222 16.19 -16.42 -9.70
N HIS A 223 15.99 -15.48 -10.62
CA HIS A 223 16.46 -15.62 -12.01
C HIS A 223 17.99 -15.75 -12.15
N SER A 224 18.73 -15.15 -11.22
CA SER A 224 20.20 -15.18 -11.20
C SER A 224 20.76 -16.35 -10.40
N LEU A 225 19.92 -17.11 -9.69
CA LEU A 225 20.35 -18.12 -8.74
C LEU A 225 20.84 -19.41 -9.42
N ILE A 226 22.11 -19.72 -9.23
CA ILE A 226 22.66 -21.02 -9.66
C ILE A 226 22.06 -22.11 -8.77
N GLY A 227 21.46 -23.13 -9.39
CA GLY A 227 20.81 -24.22 -8.65
C GLY A 227 19.37 -23.92 -8.23
N TRP A 228 18.69 -23.06 -8.97
CA TRP A 228 17.27 -22.70 -8.75
C TRP A 228 16.37 -23.88 -8.39
N LYS A 229 16.49 -25.00 -9.11
CA LYS A 229 15.65 -26.17 -8.82
C LYS A 229 15.81 -26.70 -7.39
N VAL A 230 17.05 -26.80 -6.91
CA VAL A 230 17.34 -27.29 -5.54
C VAL A 230 16.82 -26.31 -4.50
N TRP A 231 16.99 -25.01 -4.75
CA TRP A 231 16.47 -23.93 -3.91
C TRP A 231 14.95 -23.96 -3.83
N ARG A 232 14.27 -23.99 -4.97
CA ARG A 232 12.81 -24.11 -5.08
C ARG A 232 12.28 -25.33 -4.31
N ASP A 233 12.89 -26.51 -4.50
CA ASP A 233 12.48 -27.75 -3.81
C ASP A 233 12.64 -27.62 -2.29
N GLY A 234 13.62 -26.81 -1.83
CA GLY A 234 13.77 -26.40 -0.43
C GLY A 234 12.60 -25.55 0.05
N LEU A 235 12.25 -24.50 -0.69
CA LEU A 235 11.11 -23.63 -0.36
C LEU A 235 9.80 -24.41 -0.29
N VAL A 236 9.54 -25.31 -1.24
CA VAL A 236 8.35 -26.17 -1.21
C VAL A 236 8.29 -27.04 0.06
N ARG A 237 9.43 -27.54 0.54
CA ARG A 237 9.47 -28.29 1.83
C ARG A 237 9.12 -27.40 3.01
N ASP A 238 9.69 -26.19 3.08
CA ASP A 238 9.40 -25.23 4.13
C ASP A 238 7.91 -24.87 4.14
N HIS A 239 7.32 -24.62 2.98
CA HIS A 239 5.89 -24.31 2.84
C HIS A 239 4.99 -25.45 3.29
N LYS A 240 5.35 -26.71 2.95
CA LYS A 240 4.65 -27.90 3.45
C LYS A 240 4.68 -27.98 4.97
N GLU A 241 5.82 -27.67 5.57
CA GLU A 241 5.98 -27.70 7.01
C GLU A 241 5.18 -26.59 7.71
N MET A 242 5.18 -25.36 7.15
CA MET A 242 4.34 -24.25 7.64
C MET A 242 2.86 -24.64 7.64
N LEU A 243 2.36 -25.11 6.50
CA LEU A 243 0.96 -25.49 6.35
C LEU A 243 0.60 -26.62 7.32
N ALA A 244 1.42 -27.66 7.42
CA ALA A 244 1.19 -28.77 8.33
C ALA A 244 1.17 -28.34 9.81
N ALA A 245 2.04 -27.41 10.22
CA ALA A 245 2.04 -26.85 11.57
C ALA A 245 0.73 -26.08 11.85
N ILE A 246 0.27 -25.27 10.90
CA ILE A 246 -0.98 -24.53 11.00
C ILE A 246 -2.19 -25.46 11.09
N GLU A 247 -2.27 -26.47 10.24
CA GLU A 247 -3.36 -27.46 10.24
C GLU A 247 -3.44 -28.24 11.54
N LYS A 248 -2.29 -28.58 12.14
CA LYS A 248 -2.21 -29.24 13.45
C LYS A 248 -2.55 -28.32 14.63
N GLY A 249 -2.62 -27.01 14.41
CA GLY A 249 -2.83 -26.04 15.48
C GLY A 249 -1.55 -25.74 16.29
N ASP A 250 -0.38 -26.11 15.78
CA ASP A 250 0.92 -25.86 16.41
C ASP A 250 1.42 -24.46 16.09
N ALA A 251 0.98 -23.49 16.90
CA ALA A 251 1.27 -22.07 16.70
C ALA A 251 2.76 -21.73 16.86
N GLU A 252 3.47 -22.42 17.75
CA GLU A 252 4.89 -22.20 17.99
C GLU A 252 5.71 -22.72 16.80
N ARG A 253 5.44 -23.94 16.37
CA ARG A 253 6.10 -24.53 15.20
C ARG A 253 5.82 -23.73 13.92
N ALA A 254 4.59 -23.28 13.70
CA ALA A 254 4.25 -22.42 12.57
C ALA A 254 5.08 -21.12 12.57
N ALA A 255 5.25 -20.48 13.73
CA ALA A 255 6.07 -19.29 13.88
C ALA A 255 7.57 -19.55 13.62
N GLU A 256 8.13 -20.64 14.17
CA GLU A 256 9.54 -21.01 14.02
C GLU A 256 9.91 -21.29 12.56
N VAL A 257 9.12 -22.13 11.88
CA VAL A 257 9.37 -22.49 10.48
C VAL A 257 9.29 -21.24 9.58
N THR A 258 8.31 -20.36 9.86
CA THR A 258 8.16 -19.11 9.14
C THR A 258 9.38 -18.20 9.29
N GLU A 259 9.90 -18.03 10.51
CA GLU A 259 11.11 -17.24 10.75
C GLU A 259 12.33 -17.82 10.02
N ALA A 260 12.55 -19.13 10.16
CA ALA A 260 13.67 -19.80 9.51
C ALA A 260 13.62 -19.63 7.99
N HIS A 261 12.44 -19.81 7.38
CA HIS A 261 12.20 -19.61 5.97
C HIS A 261 12.50 -18.18 5.50
N ILE A 262 11.98 -17.16 6.20
CA ILE A 262 12.19 -15.75 5.84
C ILE A 262 13.66 -15.38 5.94
N ARG A 263 14.34 -15.76 7.03
CA ARG A 263 15.76 -15.46 7.24
C ARG A 263 16.66 -16.16 6.23
N ASN A 264 16.35 -17.41 5.88
CA ASN A 264 17.09 -18.17 4.87
C ASN A 264 16.93 -17.54 3.48
N THR A 265 15.71 -17.12 3.13
CA THR A 265 15.42 -16.42 1.87
C THR A 265 16.19 -15.10 1.78
N TYR A 266 16.17 -14.29 2.83
CA TYR A 266 16.94 -13.05 2.89
C TYR A 266 18.44 -13.31 2.71
N LYS A 267 18.99 -14.25 3.49
CA LYS A 267 20.42 -14.59 3.45
C LYS A 267 20.87 -15.04 2.06
N THR A 268 20.02 -15.77 1.35
CA THR A 268 20.37 -16.35 0.05
C THR A 268 20.17 -15.37 -1.09
N LEU A 269 19.11 -14.56 -1.06
CA LEU A 269 18.68 -13.79 -2.22
C LEU A 269 18.92 -12.27 -2.09
N LEU A 270 18.96 -11.73 -0.88
CA LEU A 270 18.92 -10.29 -0.65
C LEU A 270 20.16 -9.70 0.07
N VAL A 271 20.98 -10.52 0.73
CA VAL A 271 22.22 -10.02 1.39
C VAL A 271 23.13 -9.37 0.36
N GLY A 272 23.57 -8.13 0.67
CA GLY A 272 24.45 -7.34 -0.20
C GLY A 272 23.74 -6.57 -1.30
N ARG A 273 22.40 -6.45 -1.24
CA ARG A 273 21.59 -5.62 -2.15
C ARG A 273 21.14 -4.30 -1.55
N ASP A 274 21.48 -4.02 -0.28
CA ASP A 274 21.23 -2.76 0.43
C ASP A 274 22.13 -1.62 -0.08
#